data_8f8627739a5d70eb9d6fbf4345315b90
#
_entry.id   8f8627739a5d70eb9d6fbf4345315b90
#
_cell.length_a   1.000
_cell.length_b   1.000
_cell.length_c   1.000
_cell.angle_alpha   90.00
_cell.angle_beta   90.00
_cell.angle_gamma   90.00
#
_symmetry.space_group_name_H-M   'P 1'
#
loop_
_entity.id
_entity.type
_entity.pdbx_description
1 polymer ?
#
loop_
_entity_poly.entity_id
_entity_poly.type
_entity_poly.pdbx_seq_one_letter_code
_entity_poly.pdbx_strand_id
1 'polypeptide(L)'
;MGASEMDARADVAVIGGGLSGVTAALRAASQGRDVVLVRRGYGATATGCGALDVLGASPCESLGLMTCAHHDPVHALGSLLKRLPAHPYAMLAEGPAEAWPAFRARFDAASDFLLDHLAKAGLAVSGRLDALTAHATTHGTLRLTNLAPLAVHRGDVAGLREARVALLGVEGVSVFDPAFVGRSLEAILARERPEALSAAAHRAVRIPWARAAGGILPVEIARDLDDAERREVFAEEVARSLDGGSFTHAILAPVLGLERHAEVLELLSRRLGIPVSEPLVPPPHAIHGLRMQKALDRAIAGSRVRLVSARVTGAEIAGRRIVALEGEGDGGAVKIRADRFVLATGRFAGGGLTGRGTVRESIFGLPVFHRAKPLGDRAVFNLLRPGYFARQPLFDAGIRADSELRPLDADGRAAYENLLAAGTILGGYDLALDGTGPGVDLLTGFTAGEHAAAT
;
A
#
# COMPACT_ATOMS: atom_id res chain seq x y z
N MET A 1 25.11 8.82 32.00
CA MET A 1 24.49 7.52 31.74
C MET A 1 25.02 7.05 30.39
N GLY A 2 25.81 5.97 30.36
CA GLY A 2 26.35 5.44 29.11
C GLY A 2 25.20 4.94 28.25
N ALA A 3 25.20 5.33 26.98
CA ALA A 3 24.26 4.80 25.99
C ALA A 3 24.48 3.26 25.94
N SER A 4 23.45 2.49 26.22
CA SER A 4 23.53 1.04 26.12
C SER A 4 23.51 0.66 24.65
N GLU A 5 24.54 -0.01 24.18
CA GLU A 5 24.57 -0.58 22.83
C GLU A 5 23.63 -1.78 22.78
N MET A 6 22.68 -1.78 21.87
CA MET A 6 21.82 -2.92 21.60
C MET A 6 22.51 -3.82 20.57
N ASP A 7 22.91 -5.03 20.95
CA ASP A 7 23.44 -6.05 20.05
C ASP A 7 22.41 -7.18 19.89
N ALA A 8 21.89 -7.38 18.68
CA ALA A 8 20.90 -8.41 18.37
C ALA A 8 21.45 -9.38 17.32
N ARG A 9 21.08 -10.66 17.44
CA ARG A 9 21.38 -11.70 16.46
C ARG A 9 20.09 -12.38 15.99
N ALA A 10 20.04 -12.74 14.71
CA ALA A 10 18.93 -13.45 14.08
C ALA A 10 19.43 -14.30 12.90
N ASP A 11 18.58 -15.16 12.34
CA ASP A 11 18.85 -15.82 11.06
C ASP A 11 18.64 -14.81 9.92
N VAL A 12 17.57 -14.00 10.02
CA VAL A 12 17.19 -13.03 9.01
C VAL A 12 16.95 -11.64 9.64
N ALA A 13 17.56 -10.61 9.06
CA ALA A 13 17.29 -9.21 9.38
C ALA A 13 16.60 -8.50 8.22
N VAL A 14 15.41 -7.96 8.48
CA VAL A 14 14.62 -7.22 7.48
C VAL A 14 14.66 -5.73 7.78
N ILE A 15 15.03 -4.90 6.80
CA ILE A 15 15.15 -3.45 6.93
C ILE A 15 13.95 -2.80 6.27
N GLY A 16 13.04 -2.26 7.08
CA GLY A 16 11.83 -1.57 6.62
C GLY A 16 10.54 -2.30 7.02
N GLY A 17 9.61 -1.55 7.62
CA GLY A 17 8.34 -2.06 8.17
C GLY A 17 7.11 -1.70 7.33
N GLY A 18 7.27 -1.48 6.03
CA GLY A 18 6.17 -1.36 5.08
C GLY A 18 5.63 -2.71 4.62
N LEU A 19 4.73 -2.70 3.64
CA LEU A 19 4.06 -3.89 3.12
C LEU A 19 5.04 -5.01 2.76
N SER A 20 6.08 -4.72 1.96
CA SER A 20 7.04 -5.73 1.52
C SER A 20 7.90 -6.28 2.65
N GLY A 21 8.40 -5.40 3.54
CA GLY A 21 9.25 -5.84 4.64
C GLY A 21 8.51 -6.69 5.67
N VAL A 22 7.27 -6.30 6.01
CA VAL A 22 6.43 -7.10 6.91
C VAL A 22 6.09 -8.45 6.28
N THR A 23 5.73 -8.46 4.99
CA THR A 23 5.45 -9.72 4.27
C THR A 23 6.69 -10.64 4.28
N ALA A 24 7.89 -10.10 4.00
CA ALA A 24 9.14 -10.88 4.03
C ALA A 24 9.45 -11.43 5.43
N ALA A 25 9.29 -10.60 6.46
CA ALA A 25 9.57 -11.00 7.84
C ALA A 25 8.61 -12.10 8.31
N LEU A 26 7.31 -11.93 8.08
CA LEU A 26 6.30 -12.94 8.43
C LEU A 26 6.53 -14.24 7.65
N ARG A 27 6.88 -14.15 6.36
CA ARG A 27 7.12 -15.34 5.54
C ARG A 27 8.35 -16.10 6.00
N ALA A 28 9.47 -15.45 6.27
CA ALA A 28 10.67 -16.10 6.82
C ALA A 28 10.40 -16.73 8.19
N ALA A 29 9.70 -16.04 9.07
CA ALA A 29 9.32 -16.54 10.39
C ALA A 29 8.37 -17.75 10.32
N SER A 30 7.44 -17.77 9.33
CA SER A 30 6.55 -18.92 9.11
C SER A 30 7.31 -20.19 8.67
N GLN A 31 8.51 -20.04 8.15
CA GLN A 31 9.43 -21.13 7.79
C GLN A 31 10.41 -21.49 8.91
N GLY A 32 10.16 -21.01 10.13
CA GLY A 32 10.91 -21.39 11.33
C GLY A 32 12.16 -20.57 11.58
N ARG A 33 12.41 -19.47 10.84
CA ARG A 33 13.59 -18.61 11.06
C ARG A 33 13.37 -17.66 12.22
N ASP A 34 14.46 -17.36 12.94
CA ASP A 34 14.53 -16.25 13.88
C ASP A 34 14.70 -14.95 13.08
N VAL A 35 13.73 -14.03 13.19
CA VAL A 35 13.65 -12.84 12.36
C VAL A 35 13.63 -11.57 13.20
N VAL A 36 14.50 -10.62 12.83
CA VAL A 36 14.45 -9.24 13.31
C VAL A 36 13.96 -8.35 12.19
N LEU A 37 12.89 -7.59 12.44
CA LEU A 37 12.45 -6.49 11.59
C LEU A 37 12.90 -5.17 12.21
N VAL A 38 13.71 -4.39 11.49
CA VAL A 38 14.17 -3.07 11.96
C VAL A 38 13.52 -1.97 11.15
N ARG A 39 12.93 -0.98 11.84
CA ARG A 39 12.36 0.22 11.22
C ARG A 39 12.39 1.42 12.17
N ARG A 40 12.33 2.61 11.62
CA ARG A 40 12.04 3.83 12.35
C ARG A 40 10.88 4.59 11.73
N GLY A 41 9.76 4.64 12.44
CA GLY A 41 8.53 5.28 11.97
C GLY A 41 7.83 4.50 10.86
N TYR A 42 6.92 5.19 10.15
CA TYR A 42 6.12 4.65 9.07
C TYR A 42 6.61 5.15 7.71
N GLY A 43 6.46 4.30 6.69
CA GLY A 43 6.80 4.62 5.31
C GLY A 43 5.56 4.84 4.44
N ALA A 44 5.72 4.61 3.13
CA ALA A 44 4.68 4.85 2.11
C ALA A 44 3.39 4.04 2.33
N THR A 45 3.44 2.88 2.96
CA THR A 45 2.25 2.08 3.29
C THR A 45 1.26 2.85 4.15
N ALA A 46 1.74 3.56 5.18
CA ALA A 46 0.87 4.32 6.09
C ALA A 46 0.23 5.55 5.44
N THR A 47 0.85 6.08 4.38
CA THR A 47 0.34 7.26 3.64
C THR A 47 -0.39 6.88 2.35
N GLY A 48 -0.40 5.60 2.01
CA GLY A 48 -1.07 5.06 0.83
C GLY A 48 -2.58 5.00 0.97
N CYS A 49 -3.29 4.81 -0.13
CA CYS A 49 -4.75 4.70 -0.14
C CYS A 49 -5.30 3.36 0.41
N GLY A 50 -4.45 2.42 0.79
CA GLY A 50 -4.84 1.10 1.29
C GLY A 50 -5.31 0.11 0.22
N ALA A 51 -5.52 0.54 -1.01
CA ALA A 51 -5.79 -0.35 -2.13
C ALA A 51 -4.50 -1.06 -2.57
N LEU A 52 -4.63 -2.31 -3.01
CA LEU A 52 -3.52 -3.13 -3.48
C LEU A 52 -3.66 -3.34 -5.00
N ASP A 53 -3.02 -2.45 -5.74
CA ASP A 53 -2.96 -2.54 -7.20
C ASP A 53 -1.87 -3.57 -7.58
N VAL A 54 -2.26 -4.56 -8.36
CA VAL A 54 -1.39 -5.67 -8.77
C VAL A 54 -1.08 -5.59 -10.25
N LEU A 55 -2.13 -5.56 -11.06
CA LEU A 55 -2.10 -5.30 -12.49
C LEU A 55 -3.13 -4.22 -12.75
N GLY A 56 -2.78 -2.98 -12.44
CA GLY A 56 -3.65 -1.83 -12.61
C GLY A 56 -3.98 -1.60 -14.08
N ALA A 57 -5.12 -0.94 -14.32
CA ALA A 57 -5.37 -0.37 -15.63
C ALA A 57 -4.26 0.64 -15.91
N SER A 58 -3.53 0.43 -17.00
CA SER A 58 -2.67 1.47 -17.55
C SER A 58 -3.54 2.70 -17.78
N PRO A 59 -3.10 3.92 -17.42
CA PRO A 59 -3.85 5.12 -17.75
C PRO A 59 -4.13 5.10 -19.26
N CYS A 60 -5.37 4.86 -19.61
CA CYS A 60 -5.79 4.91 -21.00
C CYS A 60 -5.71 6.38 -21.41
N GLU A 61 -4.94 6.71 -22.42
CA GLU A 61 -4.82 8.06 -22.98
C GLU A 61 -6.15 8.58 -23.51
N SER A 62 -7.12 7.69 -23.75
CA SER A 62 -8.51 7.99 -24.05
C SER A 62 -9.34 7.94 -22.77
N LEU A 63 -9.87 9.01 -22.36
CA LEU A 63 -10.79 9.40 -21.29
C LEU A 63 -11.90 8.40 -20.84
N GLY A 64 -11.91 7.16 -21.24
CA GLY A 64 -12.86 6.14 -20.83
C GLY A 64 -12.31 5.30 -19.66
N LEU A 65 -12.44 5.77 -18.42
CA LEU A 65 -12.06 5.01 -17.21
C LEU A 65 -12.74 3.63 -17.13
N MET A 66 -13.91 3.50 -17.73
CA MET A 66 -14.70 2.26 -17.73
C MET A 66 -14.40 1.33 -18.92
N THR A 67 -13.87 1.84 -20.02
CA THR A 67 -13.40 0.99 -21.12
C THR A 67 -12.13 0.21 -20.75
N CYS A 68 -11.40 0.66 -19.74
CA CYS A 68 -10.29 -0.10 -19.14
C CYS A 68 -10.76 -1.24 -18.21
N ALA A 69 -12.05 -1.38 -17.94
CA ALA A 69 -12.61 -2.40 -17.03
C ALA A 69 -12.68 -3.80 -17.65
N HIS A 70 -12.46 -3.97 -18.94
CA HIS A 70 -12.20 -5.27 -19.55
C HIS A 70 -10.77 -5.69 -19.26
N HIS A 71 -10.54 -6.08 -18.00
CA HIS A 71 -9.26 -6.51 -17.53
C HIS A 71 -9.01 -7.96 -17.97
N ASP A 72 -8.21 -8.12 -19.02
CA ASP A 72 -7.57 -9.40 -19.32
C ASP A 72 -6.18 -9.40 -18.64
N PRO A 73 -6.00 -10.16 -17.55
CA PRO A 73 -4.76 -10.13 -16.79
C PRO A 73 -3.57 -10.68 -17.56
N VAL A 74 -3.79 -11.61 -18.50
CA VAL A 74 -2.74 -12.16 -19.38
C VAL A 74 -2.23 -11.06 -20.31
N HIS A 75 -3.15 -10.37 -20.97
CA HIS A 75 -2.83 -9.26 -21.85
C HIS A 75 -2.20 -8.10 -21.07
N ALA A 76 -2.73 -7.76 -19.90
CA ALA A 76 -2.22 -6.69 -19.04
C ALA A 76 -0.78 -6.95 -18.61
N LEU A 77 -0.46 -8.17 -18.13
CA LEU A 77 0.90 -8.56 -17.76
C LEU A 77 1.84 -8.54 -18.97
N GLY A 78 1.45 -9.14 -20.08
CA GLY A 78 2.26 -9.17 -21.31
C GLY A 78 2.56 -7.76 -21.84
N SER A 79 1.56 -6.88 -21.86
CA SER A 79 1.72 -5.47 -22.26
C SER A 79 2.61 -4.69 -21.30
N LEU A 80 2.48 -4.91 -19.99
CA LEU A 80 3.32 -4.30 -18.96
C LEU A 80 4.79 -4.68 -19.17
N LEU A 81 5.09 -5.97 -19.28
CA LEU A 81 6.45 -6.49 -19.42
C LEU A 81 7.10 -6.07 -20.73
N LYS A 82 6.32 -6.00 -21.83
CA LYS A 82 6.80 -5.48 -23.12
C LYS A 82 7.18 -4.00 -23.03
N ARG A 83 6.36 -3.20 -22.34
CA ARG A 83 6.57 -1.76 -22.16
C ARG A 83 7.68 -1.46 -21.15
N LEU A 84 7.78 -2.25 -20.09
CA LEU A 84 8.68 -2.08 -18.96
C LEU A 84 9.51 -3.35 -18.71
N PRO A 85 10.49 -3.67 -19.56
CA PRO A 85 11.29 -4.90 -19.42
C PRO A 85 12.16 -4.92 -18.14
N ALA A 86 12.35 -3.78 -17.48
CA ALA A 86 13.04 -3.67 -16.20
C ALA A 86 12.08 -3.70 -14.99
N HIS A 87 10.77 -3.94 -15.20
CA HIS A 87 9.80 -4.05 -14.11
C HIS A 87 10.13 -5.23 -13.19
N PRO A 88 9.97 -5.12 -11.87
CA PRO A 88 10.24 -6.22 -10.93
C PRO A 88 9.53 -7.54 -11.27
N TYR A 89 8.35 -7.49 -11.88
CA TYR A 89 7.67 -8.71 -12.35
C TYR A 89 8.44 -9.47 -13.41
N ALA A 90 9.21 -8.76 -14.26
CA ALA A 90 10.01 -9.41 -15.29
C ALA A 90 11.13 -10.30 -14.71
N MET A 91 11.62 -9.97 -13.51
CA MET A 91 12.64 -10.79 -12.83
C MET A 91 12.06 -12.11 -12.30
N LEU A 92 10.76 -12.12 -11.96
CA LEU A 92 10.06 -13.24 -11.33
C LEU A 92 9.20 -14.03 -12.34
N ALA A 93 9.07 -13.53 -13.57
CA ALA A 93 8.33 -14.19 -14.65
C ALA A 93 9.28 -14.95 -15.55
N GLU A 94 9.09 -16.25 -15.72
CA GLU A 94 9.91 -17.12 -16.58
C GLU A 94 9.56 -16.96 -18.08
N GLY A 95 9.32 -15.70 -18.56
CA GLY A 95 8.99 -15.39 -19.95
C GLY A 95 7.65 -14.66 -20.13
N PRO A 96 7.38 -14.03 -21.29
CA PRO A 96 6.32 -13.02 -21.39
C PRO A 96 4.91 -13.55 -21.66
N ALA A 97 4.69 -14.72 -22.19
CA ALA A 97 3.36 -15.19 -22.60
C ALA A 97 2.90 -16.48 -21.90
N GLU A 98 3.83 -17.37 -21.57
CA GLU A 98 3.57 -18.64 -20.90
C GLU A 98 3.64 -18.52 -19.37
N ALA A 99 4.08 -17.36 -18.91
CA ALA A 99 4.35 -17.06 -17.51
C ALA A 99 3.09 -16.82 -16.66
N TRP A 100 1.92 -16.58 -17.25
CA TRP A 100 0.75 -16.21 -16.47
C TRP A 100 0.34 -17.27 -15.42
N PRO A 101 0.25 -18.57 -15.73
CA PRO A 101 -0.13 -19.56 -14.73
C PRO A 101 0.84 -19.62 -13.54
N ALA A 102 2.14 -19.60 -13.81
CA ALA A 102 3.15 -19.60 -12.75
C ALA A 102 3.19 -18.30 -11.96
N PHE A 103 3.12 -17.17 -12.64
CA PHE A 103 3.00 -15.85 -12.03
C PHE A 103 1.74 -15.75 -11.17
N ARG A 104 0.59 -16.20 -11.71
CA ARG A 104 -0.68 -16.25 -11.02
C ARG A 104 -0.60 -17.09 -9.75
N ALA A 105 -0.09 -18.33 -9.83
CA ALA A 105 0.03 -19.22 -8.68
C ALA A 105 0.90 -18.60 -7.57
N ARG A 106 2.03 -17.99 -7.94
CA ARG A 106 2.91 -17.29 -6.98
C ARG A 106 2.22 -16.09 -6.33
N PHE A 107 1.45 -15.36 -7.14
CA PHE A 107 0.70 -14.20 -6.64
C PHE A 107 -0.43 -14.62 -5.72
N ASP A 108 -1.19 -15.65 -6.06
CA ASP A 108 -2.25 -16.19 -5.23
C ASP A 108 -1.66 -16.65 -3.88
N ALA A 109 -0.56 -17.37 -3.87
CA ALA A 109 0.12 -17.78 -2.64
C ALA A 109 0.59 -16.61 -1.78
N ALA A 110 1.15 -15.57 -2.39
CA ALA A 110 1.60 -14.37 -1.68
C ALA A 110 0.42 -13.57 -1.12
N SER A 111 -0.66 -13.41 -1.89
CA SER A 111 -1.86 -12.69 -1.46
C SER A 111 -2.61 -13.44 -0.36
N ASP A 112 -2.85 -14.74 -0.52
CA ASP A 112 -3.52 -15.55 0.48
C ASP A 112 -2.78 -15.49 1.82
N PHE A 113 -1.44 -15.59 1.77
CA PHE A 113 -0.59 -15.47 2.94
C PHE A 113 -0.76 -14.11 3.64
N LEU A 114 -0.64 -13.00 2.90
CA LEU A 114 -0.75 -11.66 3.50
C LEU A 114 -2.17 -11.35 3.96
N LEU A 115 -3.17 -11.66 3.13
CA LEU A 115 -4.57 -11.36 3.43
C LEU A 115 -5.07 -12.12 4.66
N ASP A 116 -4.62 -13.35 4.88
CA ASP A 116 -4.89 -14.11 6.11
C ASP A 116 -4.33 -13.39 7.35
N HIS A 117 -3.08 -12.90 7.28
CA HIS A 117 -2.48 -12.14 8.37
C HIS A 117 -3.21 -10.82 8.64
N LEU A 118 -3.61 -10.10 7.59
CA LEU A 118 -4.37 -8.85 7.72
C LEU A 118 -5.76 -9.09 8.31
N ALA A 119 -6.44 -10.14 7.86
CA ALA A 119 -7.76 -10.50 8.40
C ALA A 119 -7.69 -10.86 9.89
N LYS A 120 -6.72 -11.69 10.30
CA LYS A 120 -6.45 -12.00 11.72
C LYS A 120 -6.09 -10.75 12.53
N ALA A 121 -5.46 -9.78 11.90
CA ALA A 121 -5.14 -8.48 12.47
C ALA A 121 -6.31 -7.45 12.41
N GLY A 122 -7.53 -7.87 12.02
CA GLY A 122 -8.73 -7.04 12.02
C GLY A 122 -8.89 -6.12 10.80
N LEU A 123 -8.16 -6.37 9.71
CA LEU A 123 -8.33 -5.66 8.44
C LEU A 123 -8.65 -6.66 7.31
N ALA A 124 -9.93 -6.82 7.01
CA ALA A 124 -10.35 -7.58 5.85
C ALA A 124 -10.08 -6.79 4.56
N VAL A 125 -9.48 -7.46 3.58
CA VAL A 125 -9.26 -6.97 2.22
C VAL A 125 -9.97 -7.89 1.25
N SER A 126 -10.59 -7.34 0.22
CA SER A 126 -11.42 -8.06 -0.73
C SER A 126 -11.10 -7.66 -2.16
N GLY A 127 -11.47 -8.49 -3.11
CA GLY A 127 -11.20 -8.29 -4.53
C GLY A 127 -10.58 -9.52 -5.18
N ARG A 128 -10.08 -9.37 -6.40
CA ARG A 128 -9.48 -10.46 -7.19
C ARG A 128 -8.27 -9.97 -7.95
N LEU A 129 -7.29 -10.84 -8.13
CA LEU A 129 -6.07 -10.50 -8.90
C LEU A 129 -6.33 -10.39 -10.40
N ASP A 130 -7.34 -11.11 -10.90
CA ASP A 130 -7.74 -11.18 -12.30
C ASP A 130 -8.92 -10.27 -12.66
N ALA A 131 -9.29 -9.34 -11.78
CA ALA A 131 -10.36 -8.39 -12.01
C ALA A 131 -10.01 -7.03 -11.40
N LEU A 132 -10.63 -5.99 -11.94
CA LEU A 132 -10.58 -4.66 -11.39
C LEU A 132 -11.96 -4.26 -10.89
N THR A 133 -12.01 -3.67 -9.70
CA THR A 133 -13.20 -3.04 -9.13
C THR A 133 -13.03 -1.52 -9.15
N ALA A 134 -14.13 -0.78 -9.32
CA ALA A 134 -14.12 0.67 -9.43
C ALA A 134 -14.70 1.32 -8.18
N HIS A 135 -13.94 2.16 -7.53
CA HIS A 135 -14.32 2.80 -6.27
C HIS A 135 -14.31 4.31 -6.35
N ALA A 136 -15.30 4.93 -5.72
CA ALA A 136 -15.32 6.37 -5.54
C ALA A 136 -14.10 6.85 -4.75
N THR A 137 -13.57 7.99 -5.13
CA THR A 137 -12.57 8.71 -4.34
C THR A 137 -13.18 9.94 -3.67
N THR A 138 -12.54 10.45 -2.64
CA THR A 138 -12.96 11.71 -2.00
C THR A 138 -12.87 12.93 -2.93
N HIS A 139 -12.19 12.79 -4.07
CA HIS A 139 -12.09 13.82 -5.10
C HIS A 139 -13.19 13.71 -6.20
N GLY A 140 -14.18 12.84 -6.00
CA GLY A 140 -15.26 12.64 -6.96
C GLY A 140 -14.84 11.92 -8.25
N THR A 141 -13.69 11.24 -8.25
CA THR A 141 -13.22 10.41 -9.36
C THR A 141 -13.43 8.93 -9.04
N LEU A 142 -13.27 8.06 -10.03
CA LEU A 142 -13.21 6.61 -9.84
C LEU A 142 -11.75 6.15 -9.85
N ARG A 143 -11.43 5.21 -8.96
CA ARG A 143 -10.17 4.48 -8.95
C ARG A 143 -10.43 3.01 -9.18
N LEU A 144 -9.71 2.44 -10.14
CA LEU A 144 -9.69 1.00 -10.39
C LEU A 144 -8.60 0.36 -9.53
N THR A 145 -8.91 -0.78 -8.93
CA THR A 145 -7.94 -1.58 -8.15
C THR A 145 -8.30 -3.06 -8.17
N ASN A 146 -7.31 -3.92 -7.93
CA ASN A 146 -7.52 -5.36 -7.82
C ASN A 146 -8.08 -5.74 -6.43
N LEU A 147 -7.49 -5.19 -5.37
CA LEU A 147 -7.85 -5.50 -3.99
C LEU A 147 -8.02 -4.21 -3.20
N ALA A 148 -9.05 -4.16 -2.35
CA ALA A 148 -9.31 -3.02 -1.48
C ALA A 148 -9.74 -3.46 -0.08
N PRO A 149 -9.52 -2.63 0.96
CA PRO A 149 -10.14 -2.85 2.27
C PRO A 149 -11.64 -3.06 2.12
N LEU A 150 -12.22 -3.98 2.90
CA LEU A 150 -13.63 -4.38 2.77
C LEU A 150 -14.60 -3.18 2.78
N ALA A 151 -14.33 -2.17 3.61
CA ALA A 151 -15.15 -0.95 3.64
C ALA A 151 -15.15 -0.19 2.31
N VAL A 152 -14.04 -0.22 1.57
CA VAL A 152 -13.95 0.37 0.23
C VAL A 152 -14.59 -0.57 -0.79
N HIS A 153 -14.27 -1.86 -0.72
CA HIS A 153 -14.74 -2.87 -1.67
C HIS A 153 -16.27 -2.98 -1.73
N ARG A 154 -16.96 -2.81 -0.61
CA ARG A 154 -18.44 -2.76 -0.56
C ARG A 154 -19.06 -1.62 -1.38
N GLY A 155 -18.27 -0.60 -1.73
CA GLY A 155 -18.65 0.52 -2.60
C GLY A 155 -18.20 0.35 -4.06
N ASP A 156 -17.96 -0.88 -4.53
CA ASP A 156 -17.68 -1.12 -5.95
C ASP A 156 -18.85 -0.67 -6.82
N VAL A 157 -18.56 0.22 -7.74
CA VAL A 157 -19.56 0.84 -8.63
C VAL A 157 -20.34 -0.19 -9.46
N ALA A 158 -19.72 -1.34 -9.78
CA ALA A 158 -20.42 -2.41 -10.50
C ALA A 158 -21.54 -3.04 -9.66
N GLY A 159 -21.39 -3.06 -8.33
CA GLY A 159 -22.41 -3.52 -7.39
C GLY A 159 -23.50 -2.49 -7.07
N LEU A 160 -23.31 -1.23 -7.49
CA LEU A 160 -24.25 -0.13 -7.21
C LEU A 160 -25.29 0.07 -8.31
N ARG A 161 -25.49 -0.89 -9.19
CA ARG A 161 -26.51 -0.79 -10.26
C ARG A 161 -27.90 -0.56 -9.67
N GLU A 162 -28.60 0.44 -10.22
CA GLU A 162 -29.93 0.86 -9.78
C GLU A 162 -29.99 1.23 -8.27
N ALA A 163 -28.83 1.37 -7.62
CA ALA A 163 -28.78 1.67 -6.22
C ALA A 163 -29.24 3.09 -5.92
N ARG A 164 -29.93 3.25 -4.80
CA ARG A 164 -30.19 4.54 -4.17
C ARG A 164 -29.14 4.75 -3.11
N VAL A 165 -28.15 5.58 -3.42
CA VAL A 165 -26.96 5.76 -2.58
C VAL A 165 -27.10 7.00 -1.71
N ALA A 166 -26.91 6.86 -0.39
CA ALA A 166 -26.70 7.98 0.51
C ALA A 166 -25.21 8.29 0.59
N LEU A 167 -24.83 9.52 0.26
CA LEU A 167 -23.48 10.03 0.50
C LEU A 167 -23.49 10.83 1.79
N LEU A 168 -22.72 10.41 2.78
CA LEU A 168 -22.75 10.91 4.16
C LEU A 168 -21.43 11.60 4.50
N GLY A 169 -21.41 12.92 4.45
CA GLY A 169 -20.32 13.73 5.00
C GLY A 169 -20.40 13.78 6.53
N VAL A 170 -19.31 14.14 7.17
CA VAL A 170 -19.24 14.41 8.61
C VAL A 170 -18.93 15.89 8.80
N GLU A 171 -19.72 16.57 9.62
CA GLU A 171 -19.53 18.00 9.89
C GLU A 171 -18.11 18.27 10.42
N GLY A 172 -17.41 19.23 9.82
CA GLY A 172 -16.04 19.58 10.16
C GLY A 172 -14.97 18.75 9.43
N VAL A 173 -15.32 17.64 8.76
CA VAL A 173 -14.39 16.82 7.97
C VAL A 173 -14.43 17.26 6.51
N SER A 174 -13.46 18.07 6.09
CA SER A 174 -13.44 18.72 4.77
C SER A 174 -12.92 17.84 3.61
N VAL A 175 -12.30 16.69 3.90
CA VAL A 175 -11.73 15.82 2.86
C VAL A 175 -12.78 15.09 2.01
N PHE A 176 -14.03 15.12 2.43
CA PHE A 176 -15.15 14.51 1.73
C PHE A 176 -16.37 15.43 1.74
N ASP A 177 -16.64 16.05 0.60
CA ASP A 177 -17.87 16.79 0.34
C ASP A 177 -18.86 15.86 -0.39
N PRO A 178 -19.92 15.37 0.27
CA PRO A 178 -20.86 14.42 -0.32
C PRO A 178 -21.58 14.99 -1.53
N ALA A 179 -21.89 16.32 -1.54
CA ALA A 179 -22.57 16.94 -2.65
C ALA A 179 -21.67 17.06 -3.90
N PHE A 180 -20.40 17.40 -3.70
CA PHE A 180 -19.42 17.44 -4.79
C PHE A 180 -19.16 16.05 -5.36
N VAL A 181 -18.87 15.08 -4.49
CA VAL A 181 -18.56 13.70 -4.91
C VAL A 181 -19.77 13.09 -5.62
N GLY A 182 -20.99 13.28 -5.10
CA GLY A 182 -22.21 12.77 -5.72
C GLY A 182 -22.42 13.29 -7.12
N ARG A 183 -22.37 14.62 -7.32
CA ARG A 183 -22.50 15.22 -8.68
C ARG A 183 -21.41 14.72 -9.63
N SER A 184 -20.19 14.57 -9.16
CA SER A 184 -19.08 14.08 -9.98
C SER A 184 -19.29 12.62 -10.39
N LEU A 185 -19.71 11.76 -9.46
CA LEU A 185 -20.03 10.35 -9.75
C LEU A 185 -21.21 10.23 -10.73
N GLU A 186 -22.29 10.98 -10.53
CA GLU A 186 -23.44 11.02 -11.44
C GLU A 186 -22.98 11.40 -12.85
N ALA A 187 -22.15 12.44 -13.00
CA ALA A 187 -21.65 12.88 -14.30
C ALA A 187 -20.74 11.83 -14.97
N ILE A 188 -19.88 11.15 -14.21
CA ILE A 188 -19.01 10.10 -14.75
C ILE A 188 -19.87 8.90 -15.16
N LEU A 189 -20.78 8.46 -14.30
CA LEU A 189 -21.61 7.27 -14.55
C LEU A 189 -22.61 7.48 -15.67
N ALA A 190 -23.19 8.68 -15.80
CA ALA A 190 -24.05 9.02 -16.93
C ALA A 190 -23.35 8.88 -18.29
N ARG A 191 -22.04 9.10 -18.34
CA ARG A 191 -21.23 8.91 -19.57
C ARG A 191 -20.85 7.47 -19.83
N GLU A 192 -20.52 6.74 -18.76
CA GLU A 192 -19.86 5.43 -18.85
C GLU A 192 -20.86 4.28 -18.65
N ARG A 193 -21.85 4.48 -17.77
CA ARG A 193 -22.91 3.51 -17.43
C ARG A 193 -24.17 4.22 -16.96
N PRO A 194 -25.06 4.64 -17.85
CA PRO A 194 -26.27 5.40 -17.51
C PRO A 194 -27.17 4.71 -16.48
N GLU A 195 -27.14 3.38 -16.41
CA GLU A 195 -27.94 2.55 -15.50
C GLU A 195 -27.33 2.37 -14.11
N ALA A 196 -26.14 2.92 -13.84
CA ALA A 196 -25.37 2.57 -12.63
C ALA A 196 -25.91 3.19 -11.34
N LEU A 197 -26.52 4.38 -11.38
CA LEU A 197 -27.11 5.04 -10.21
C LEU A 197 -28.51 5.54 -10.53
N SER A 198 -29.51 5.14 -9.75
CA SER A 198 -30.87 5.63 -9.90
C SER A 198 -31.13 6.93 -9.14
N ALA A 199 -30.45 7.14 -8.01
CA ALA A 199 -30.51 8.36 -7.21
C ALA A 199 -29.35 8.46 -6.23
N ALA A 200 -28.81 9.65 -6.03
CA ALA A 200 -27.88 9.98 -4.97
C ALA A 200 -28.50 11.06 -4.04
N ALA A 201 -28.45 10.84 -2.76
CA ALA A 201 -28.81 11.84 -1.77
C ALA A 201 -27.58 12.21 -0.93
N HIS A 202 -27.48 13.50 -0.63
CA HIS A 202 -26.35 14.04 0.13
C HIS A 202 -26.84 14.46 1.50
N ARG A 203 -26.14 14.01 2.55
CA ARG A 203 -26.45 14.30 3.95
C ARG A 203 -25.20 14.68 4.71
N ALA A 204 -25.33 15.45 5.75
CA ALA A 204 -24.29 15.72 6.72
C ALA A 204 -24.62 15.05 8.06
N VAL A 205 -23.66 14.35 8.62
CA VAL A 205 -23.76 13.72 9.94
C VAL A 205 -23.11 14.65 10.96
N ARG A 206 -23.84 15.01 11.99
CA ARG A 206 -23.32 15.80 13.10
C ARG A 206 -22.69 14.87 14.13
N ILE A 207 -21.52 15.27 14.63
CA ILE A 207 -20.83 14.56 15.72
C ILE A 207 -20.96 15.41 17.00
N PRO A 208 -21.71 14.97 18.01
CA PRO A 208 -22.03 15.80 19.20
C PRO A 208 -20.81 16.23 20.00
N TRP A 209 -19.75 15.44 20.02
CA TRP A 209 -18.53 15.74 20.78
C TRP A 209 -17.44 16.43 19.96
N ALA A 210 -17.59 16.52 18.65
CA ALA A 210 -16.60 17.16 17.79
C ALA A 210 -16.79 18.69 17.81
N ARG A 211 -15.73 19.42 18.06
CA ARG A 211 -15.76 20.90 17.99
C ARG A 211 -15.68 21.31 16.51
N ALA A 212 -16.75 21.89 16.01
CA ALA A 212 -16.87 22.32 14.62
C ALA A 212 -15.94 23.48 14.19
N ALA A 213 -15.19 24.07 15.11
CA ALA A 213 -14.33 25.20 14.83
C ALA A 213 -12.93 24.73 14.35
N GLY A 214 -12.69 24.71 13.05
CA GLY A 214 -11.34 24.68 12.52
C GLY A 214 -10.89 23.43 11.73
N GLY A 215 -11.80 22.63 11.21
CA GLY A 215 -11.45 21.45 10.39
C GLY A 215 -10.96 20.26 11.24
N ILE A 216 -11.64 19.14 11.11
CA ILE A 216 -11.35 17.91 11.84
C ILE A 216 -10.69 16.92 10.87
N LEU A 217 -9.59 16.31 11.28
CA LEU A 217 -8.96 15.28 10.47
C LEU A 217 -9.72 13.95 10.58
N PRO A 218 -9.88 13.19 9.49
CA PRO A 218 -10.52 11.87 9.52
C PRO A 218 -9.97 10.94 10.60
N VAL A 219 -8.66 10.99 10.84
CA VAL A 219 -7.99 10.14 11.84
C VAL A 219 -8.41 10.47 13.28
N GLU A 220 -8.81 11.71 13.56
CA GLU A 220 -9.29 12.11 14.90
C GLU A 220 -10.65 11.46 15.19
N ILE A 221 -11.59 11.56 14.23
CA ILE A 221 -12.88 10.89 14.35
C ILE A 221 -12.72 9.37 14.38
N ALA A 222 -11.88 8.83 13.52
CA ALA A 222 -11.64 7.38 13.52
C ALA A 222 -11.09 6.87 14.86
N ARG A 223 -10.25 7.66 15.53
CA ARG A 223 -9.74 7.36 16.87
C ARG A 223 -10.83 7.45 17.94
N ASP A 224 -11.69 8.43 17.82
CA ASP A 224 -12.86 8.56 18.70
C ASP A 224 -13.83 7.38 18.55
N LEU A 225 -14.02 6.88 17.32
CA LEU A 225 -14.89 5.72 17.05
C LEU A 225 -14.29 4.37 17.48
N ASP A 226 -13.03 4.33 17.91
CA ASP A 226 -12.47 3.16 18.58
C ASP A 226 -13.05 2.98 20.01
N ASP A 227 -13.60 4.06 20.61
CA ASP A 227 -14.40 4.01 21.85
C ASP A 227 -15.82 3.49 21.57
N ALA A 228 -16.31 2.56 22.41
CA ALA A 228 -17.57 1.88 22.19
C ALA A 228 -18.79 2.82 22.35
N GLU A 229 -18.78 3.72 23.34
CA GLU A 229 -19.90 4.65 23.60
C GLU A 229 -20.02 5.68 22.47
N ARG A 230 -18.90 6.29 22.06
CA ARG A 230 -18.88 7.23 20.94
C ARG A 230 -19.30 6.58 19.63
N ARG A 231 -18.92 5.33 19.43
CA ARG A 231 -19.30 4.54 18.26
C ARG A 231 -20.80 4.31 18.17
N GLU A 232 -21.45 3.98 19.28
CA GLU A 232 -22.92 3.82 19.33
C GLU A 232 -23.63 5.15 19.07
N VAL A 233 -23.22 6.24 19.72
CA VAL A 233 -23.77 7.58 19.46
C VAL A 233 -23.61 7.98 18.01
N PHE A 234 -22.44 7.72 17.42
CA PHE A 234 -22.21 7.98 15.99
C PHE A 234 -23.16 7.19 15.10
N ALA A 235 -23.36 5.91 15.40
CA ALA A 235 -24.26 5.05 14.63
C ALA A 235 -25.72 5.54 14.71
N GLU A 236 -26.15 6.10 15.85
CA GLU A 236 -27.46 6.74 15.99
C GLU A 236 -27.58 8.02 15.16
N GLU A 237 -26.57 8.87 15.15
CA GLU A 237 -26.57 10.09 14.34
C GLU A 237 -26.60 9.77 12.84
N VAL A 238 -25.84 8.74 12.41
CA VAL A 238 -25.87 8.27 11.03
C VAL A 238 -27.27 7.75 10.68
N ALA A 239 -27.89 6.93 11.52
CA ALA A 239 -29.24 6.40 11.30
C ALA A 239 -30.26 7.55 11.19
N ARG A 240 -30.21 8.50 12.11
CA ARG A 240 -31.09 9.69 12.13
C ARG A 240 -30.95 10.53 10.85
N SER A 241 -29.73 10.65 10.32
CA SER A 241 -29.49 11.41 9.08
C SER A 241 -30.11 10.75 7.83
N LEU A 242 -30.47 9.48 7.92
CA LEU A 242 -31.10 8.71 6.84
C LEU A 242 -32.63 8.58 6.96
N ASP A 243 -33.21 9.08 8.06
CA ASP A 243 -34.65 9.02 8.30
C ASP A 243 -35.46 9.62 7.13
N GLY A 244 -36.51 8.91 6.73
CA GLY A 244 -37.39 9.27 5.63
C GLY A 244 -36.85 8.98 4.23
N GLY A 245 -35.65 8.37 4.10
CA GLY A 245 -35.07 7.92 2.84
C GLY A 245 -35.12 6.40 2.69
N SER A 246 -35.39 5.92 1.48
CA SER A 246 -35.24 4.48 1.16
C SER A 246 -33.95 4.27 0.37
N PHE A 247 -32.87 4.10 1.08
CA PHE A 247 -31.54 3.86 0.50
C PHE A 247 -31.22 2.37 0.46
N THR A 248 -30.40 1.97 -0.50
CA THR A 248 -29.87 0.61 -0.64
C THR A 248 -28.41 0.51 -0.26
N HIS A 249 -27.69 1.65 -0.27
CA HIS A 249 -26.26 1.72 0.08
C HIS A 249 -25.96 3.07 0.74
N ALA A 250 -24.94 3.08 1.59
CA ALA A 250 -24.40 4.32 2.15
C ALA A 250 -22.88 4.40 1.87
N ILE A 251 -22.43 5.53 1.35
CA ILE A 251 -21.01 5.89 1.23
C ILE A 251 -20.73 6.97 2.26
N LEU A 252 -19.97 6.66 3.28
CA LEU A 252 -19.68 7.53 4.42
C LEU A 252 -18.26 8.12 4.30
N ALA A 253 -18.10 9.36 4.77
CA ALA A 253 -16.77 9.94 4.93
C ALA A 253 -15.78 8.94 5.57
N PRO A 254 -14.50 8.94 5.15
CA PRO A 254 -13.52 7.90 5.55
C PRO A 254 -13.05 8.09 7.01
N VAL A 255 -13.92 7.76 7.96
CA VAL A 255 -13.74 7.96 9.40
C VAL A 255 -14.05 6.72 10.26
N LEU A 256 -14.37 5.57 9.66
CA LEU A 256 -14.93 4.40 10.32
C LEU A 256 -13.92 3.64 11.20
N GLY A 257 -13.45 4.26 12.29
CA GLY A 257 -12.52 3.65 13.22
C GLY A 257 -11.10 3.53 12.71
N LEU A 258 -10.14 3.47 13.59
CA LEU A 258 -8.73 3.28 13.28
C LEU A 258 -8.24 1.88 13.67
N GLU A 259 -8.44 1.51 14.94
CA GLU A 259 -8.08 0.19 15.46
C GLU A 259 -9.26 -0.79 15.43
N ARG A 260 -10.47 -0.28 15.64
CA ARG A 260 -11.73 -1.05 15.68
C ARG A 260 -12.57 -0.90 14.40
N HIS A 261 -11.89 -0.70 13.28
CA HIS A 261 -12.53 -0.42 11.99
C HIS A 261 -13.60 -1.47 11.60
N ALA A 262 -13.30 -2.76 11.75
CA ALA A 262 -14.25 -3.83 11.43
C ALA A 262 -15.52 -3.76 12.28
N GLU A 263 -15.37 -3.43 13.57
CA GLU A 263 -16.51 -3.32 14.50
C GLU A 263 -17.40 -2.12 14.17
N VAL A 264 -16.79 -0.96 13.80
CA VAL A 264 -17.54 0.23 13.38
C VAL A 264 -18.32 -0.05 12.09
N LEU A 265 -17.67 -0.67 11.11
CA LEU A 265 -18.29 -1.00 9.82
C LEU A 265 -19.48 -1.95 9.99
N GLU A 266 -19.32 -2.97 10.83
CA GLU A 266 -20.34 -3.96 11.09
C GLU A 266 -21.52 -3.39 11.90
N LEU A 267 -21.23 -2.55 12.90
CA LEU A 267 -22.26 -1.85 13.69
C LEU A 267 -23.15 -1.00 12.78
N LEU A 268 -22.53 -0.16 11.95
CA LEU A 268 -23.27 0.71 11.04
C LEU A 268 -24.08 -0.10 10.02
N SER A 269 -23.49 -1.12 9.40
CA SER A 269 -24.21 -1.96 8.45
C SER A 269 -25.42 -2.64 9.07
N ARG A 270 -25.32 -3.15 10.29
CA ARG A 270 -26.44 -3.74 11.05
C ARG A 270 -27.48 -2.68 11.45
N ARG A 271 -27.05 -1.53 11.96
CA ARG A 271 -27.95 -0.47 12.41
C ARG A 271 -28.79 0.10 11.27
N LEU A 272 -28.18 0.24 10.09
CA LEU A 272 -28.84 0.81 8.92
C LEU A 272 -29.59 -0.23 8.07
N GLY A 273 -29.30 -1.51 8.24
CA GLY A 273 -29.85 -2.58 7.40
C GLY A 273 -29.41 -2.53 5.94
N ILE A 274 -28.38 -1.76 5.60
CA ILE A 274 -27.82 -1.61 4.26
C ILE A 274 -26.29 -1.67 4.31
N PRO A 275 -25.62 -2.04 3.20
CA PRO A 275 -24.16 -1.95 3.11
C PRO A 275 -23.65 -0.54 3.31
N VAL A 276 -22.59 -0.42 4.12
CA VAL A 276 -21.84 0.83 4.34
C VAL A 276 -20.47 0.69 3.72
N SER A 277 -20.01 1.74 3.04
CA SER A 277 -18.68 1.81 2.45
C SER A 277 -18.04 3.18 2.69
N GLU A 278 -16.72 3.24 2.44
CA GLU A 278 -15.95 4.48 2.44
C GLU A 278 -15.34 4.73 1.05
N PRO A 279 -15.21 5.99 0.62
CA PRO A 279 -14.48 6.32 -0.59
C PRO A 279 -12.97 6.16 -0.34
N LEU A 280 -12.21 5.87 -1.40
CA LEU A 280 -10.75 5.93 -1.32
C LEU A 280 -10.26 7.37 -1.11
N VAL A 281 -9.30 7.53 -0.22
CA VAL A 281 -8.62 8.81 -0.01
C VAL A 281 -7.29 8.76 -0.78
N PRO A 282 -7.06 9.69 -1.71
CA PRO A 282 -5.76 9.80 -2.36
C PRO A 282 -4.63 10.13 -1.39
N PRO A 283 -3.41 9.61 -1.60
CA PRO A 283 -2.25 9.97 -0.79
C PRO A 283 -2.02 11.50 -0.78
N PRO A 284 -1.38 12.05 0.26
CA PRO A 284 -0.70 11.35 1.37
C PRO A 284 -1.52 11.21 2.67
N HIS A 285 -2.75 11.66 2.72
CA HIS A 285 -3.54 11.75 3.97
C HIS A 285 -4.57 10.61 4.11
N ALA A 286 -4.25 9.43 3.58
CA ALA A 286 -5.19 8.33 3.52
C ALA A 286 -5.26 7.53 4.82
N ILE A 287 -6.40 7.58 5.50
CA ILE A 287 -6.66 6.78 6.71
C ILE A 287 -6.57 5.27 6.42
N HIS A 288 -6.92 4.84 5.22
CA HIS A 288 -6.84 3.43 4.83
C HIS A 288 -5.41 2.88 4.86
N GLY A 289 -4.42 3.68 4.43
CA GLY A 289 -3.00 3.31 4.54
C GLY A 289 -2.54 3.19 5.99
N LEU A 290 -3.01 4.08 6.86
CA LEU A 290 -2.71 4.01 8.28
C LEU A 290 -3.34 2.77 8.93
N ARG A 291 -4.59 2.42 8.60
CA ARG A 291 -5.22 1.16 9.02
C ARG A 291 -4.44 -0.07 8.53
N MET A 292 -4.00 -0.05 7.27
CA MET A 292 -3.14 -1.09 6.70
C MET A 292 -1.85 -1.25 7.52
N GLN A 293 -1.15 -0.15 7.80
CA GLN A 293 0.07 -0.19 8.59
C GLN A 293 -0.16 -0.72 10.01
N LYS A 294 -1.26 -0.31 10.65
CA LYS A 294 -1.61 -0.82 11.99
C LYS A 294 -1.98 -2.30 11.97
N ALA A 295 -2.62 -2.79 10.93
CA ALA A 295 -2.87 -4.23 10.77
C ALA A 295 -1.56 -5.01 10.58
N LEU A 296 -0.63 -4.49 9.78
CA LEU A 296 0.72 -5.07 9.64
C LEU A 296 1.46 -5.08 10.98
N ASP A 297 1.37 -4.02 11.77
CA ASP A 297 1.98 -3.94 13.10
C ASP A 297 1.41 -5.00 14.06
N ARG A 298 0.09 -5.19 14.04
CA ARG A 298 -0.57 -6.25 14.82
C ARG A 298 -0.18 -7.65 14.35
N ALA A 299 -0.03 -7.85 13.03
CA ALA A 299 0.44 -9.12 12.49
C ALA A 299 1.87 -9.44 12.96
N ILE A 300 2.77 -8.45 13.00
CA ILE A 300 4.11 -8.60 13.58
C ILE A 300 4.03 -8.91 15.06
N ALA A 301 3.26 -8.15 15.84
CA ALA A 301 3.11 -8.36 17.29
C ALA A 301 2.53 -9.74 17.64
N GLY A 302 1.67 -10.30 16.78
CA GLY A 302 1.12 -11.66 16.92
C GLY A 302 2.02 -12.78 16.39
N SER A 303 3.22 -12.45 15.91
CA SER A 303 4.16 -13.40 15.31
C SER A 303 5.41 -13.61 16.20
N ARG A 304 6.36 -14.40 15.70
CA ARG A 304 7.68 -14.58 16.33
C ARG A 304 8.71 -13.54 15.88
N VAL A 305 8.34 -12.60 15.02
CA VAL A 305 9.24 -11.56 14.52
C VAL A 305 9.54 -10.55 15.62
N ARG A 306 10.81 -10.32 15.88
CA ARG A 306 11.26 -9.29 16.84
C ARG A 306 11.33 -7.93 16.15
N LEU A 307 10.54 -6.97 16.60
CA LEU A 307 10.56 -5.59 16.08
C LEU A 307 11.61 -4.76 16.83
N VAL A 308 12.53 -4.13 16.09
CA VAL A 308 13.51 -3.18 16.59
C VAL A 308 13.21 -1.78 16.06
N SER A 309 12.99 -0.83 16.97
CA SER A 309 12.78 0.59 16.62
C SER A 309 14.13 1.29 16.47
N ALA A 310 14.69 1.29 15.26
CA ALA A 310 15.96 1.96 14.96
C ALA A 310 16.03 2.39 13.50
N ARG A 311 16.86 3.40 13.25
CA ARG A 311 17.26 3.82 11.91
C ARG A 311 18.57 3.15 11.56
N VAL A 312 18.55 2.29 10.55
CA VAL A 312 19.77 1.72 9.97
C VAL A 312 20.49 2.83 9.18
N THR A 313 21.76 3.03 9.49
CA THR A 313 22.60 4.08 8.90
C THR A 313 23.76 3.52 8.09
N GLY A 314 24.06 2.23 8.23
CA GLY A 314 25.14 1.54 7.55
C GLY A 314 25.19 0.06 7.85
N ALA A 315 26.28 -0.58 7.45
CA ALA A 315 26.51 -1.98 7.68
C ALA A 315 28.03 -2.28 7.81
N GLU A 316 28.36 -3.26 8.61
CA GLU A 316 29.66 -3.91 8.64
C GLU A 316 29.73 -4.96 7.53
N ILE A 317 30.73 -4.85 6.66
CA ILE A 317 30.87 -5.69 5.46
C ILE A 317 32.25 -6.35 5.46
N ALA A 318 32.27 -7.67 5.22
CA ALA A 318 33.48 -8.46 5.02
C ALA A 318 33.48 -9.03 3.60
N GLY A 319 34.32 -8.47 2.75
CA GLY A 319 34.32 -8.82 1.31
C GLY A 319 33.00 -8.51 0.63
N ARG A 320 32.29 -9.53 0.19
CA ARG A 320 30.93 -9.39 -0.42
C ARG A 320 29.82 -9.90 0.49
N ARG A 321 30.09 -10.00 1.78
CA ARG A 321 29.12 -10.48 2.77
C ARG A 321 28.86 -9.40 3.82
N ILE A 322 27.59 -9.13 4.09
CA ILE A 322 27.16 -8.28 5.18
C ILE A 322 27.25 -9.09 6.47
N VAL A 323 27.92 -8.54 7.50
CA VAL A 323 28.13 -9.16 8.83
C VAL A 323 27.11 -8.65 9.83
N ALA A 324 26.87 -7.32 9.82
CA ALA A 324 25.94 -6.67 10.72
C ALA A 324 25.37 -5.40 10.10
N LEU A 325 24.15 -5.03 10.50
CA LEU A 325 23.60 -3.68 10.31
C LEU A 325 24.02 -2.80 11.48
N GLU A 326 24.27 -1.54 11.19
CA GLU A 326 24.56 -0.49 12.16
C GLU A 326 23.48 0.58 12.10
N GLY A 327 23.08 1.09 13.26
CA GLY A 327 22.00 2.06 13.32
C GLY A 327 21.88 2.77 14.65
N GLU A 328 20.85 3.60 14.75
CA GLU A 328 20.53 4.40 15.92
C GLU A 328 19.07 4.17 16.35
N GLY A 329 18.88 3.73 17.56
CA GLY A 329 17.59 3.59 18.24
C GLY A 329 17.40 4.63 19.34
N ASP A 330 16.24 4.62 19.98
CA ASP A 330 15.93 5.57 21.06
C ASP A 330 16.82 5.37 22.31
N GLY A 331 17.39 4.17 22.46
CA GLY A 331 18.32 3.80 23.55
C GLY A 331 19.80 3.97 23.22
N GLY A 332 20.18 4.38 22.01
CA GLY A 332 21.58 4.51 21.57
C GLY A 332 21.90 3.71 20.32
N ALA A 333 23.16 3.31 20.17
CA ALA A 333 23.64 2.54 19.03
C ALA A 333 22.97 1.16 18.98
N VAL A 334 22.66 0.72 17.75
CA VAL A 334 22.05 -0.59 17.48
C VAL A 334 22.90 -1.34 16.49
N LYS A 335 23.24 -2.59 16.83
CA LYS A 335 23.93 -3.52 15.94
C LYS A 335 23.10 -4.80 15.78
N ILE A 336 22.83 -5.22 14.53
CA ILE A 336 22.04 -6.40 14.24
C ILE A 336 22.84 -7.33 13.33
N ARG A 337 23.21 -8.49 13.86
CA ARG A 337 23.89 -9.54 13.11
C ARG A 337 22.88 -10.54 12.57
N ALA A 338 23.04 -10.94 11.31
CA ALA A 338 22.21 -11.95 10.70
C ALA A 338 22.96 -12.73 9.60
N ASP A 339 22.45 -13.90 9.27
CA ASP A 339 22.98 -14.70 8.16
C ASP A 339 22.49 -14.19 6.82
N ARG A 340 21.27 -13.66 6.76
CA ARG A 340 20.59 -13.07 5.58
C ARG A 340 19.98 -11.72 5.93
N PHE A 341 19.96 -10.83 4.93
CA PHE A 341 19.40 -9.49 5.03
C PHE A 341 18.40 -9.24 3.92
N VAL A 342 17.31 -8.52 4.23
CA VAL A 342 16.30 -8.08 3.26
C VAL A 342 16.19 -6.57 3.30
N LEU A 343 16.53 -5.91 2.20
CA LEU A 343 16.38 -4.47 2.00
C LEU A 343 14.97 -4.17 1.48
N ALA A 344 14.10 -3.68 2.36
CA ALA A 344 12.71 -3.34 2.08
C ALA A 344 12.36 -1.90 2.50
N THR A 345 13.32 -0.99 2.33
CA THR A 345 13.28 0.39 2.81
C THR A 345 12.38 1.31 2.00
N GLY A 346 11.88 0.84 0.87
CA GLY A 346 11.14 1.68 -0.07
C GLY A 346 12.03 2.73 -0.76
N ARG A 347 11.41 3.66 -1.49
CA ARG A 347 12.11 4.77 -2.16
C ARG A 347 12.20 5.98 -1.23
N PHE A 348 11.88 7.15 -1.75
CA PHE A 348 12.05 8.45 -1.06
C PHE A 348 11.22 8.57 0.22
N ALA A 349 9.95 8.15 0.20
CA ALA A 349 9.08 8.22 1.38
C ALA A 349 9.54 7.31 2.53
N GLY A 350 10.11 6.15 2.22
CA GLY A 350 10.68 5.22 3.20
C GLY A 350 12.12 5.53 3.58
N GLY A 351 12.77 6.46 2.87
CA GLY A 351 14.16 6.84 3.10
C GLY A 351 15.19 5.86 2.51
N GLY A 352 14.77 4.86 1.74
CA GLY A 352 15.68 3.93 1.04
C GLY A 352 16.46 4.59 -0.09
N LEU A 353 15.87 5.61 -0.72
CA LEU A 353 16.55 6.50 -1.65
C LEU A 353 16.58 7.92 -1.08
N THR A 354 17.68 8.60 -1.30
CA THR A 354 17.84 10.02 -1.00
C THR A 354 18.08 10.81 -2.27
N GLY A 355 17.57 12.05 -2.33
CA GLY A 355 17.65 12.93 -3.50
C GLY A 355 18.36 14.25 -3.22
N ARG A 356 19.36 14.30 -2.34
CA ARG A 356 20.13 15.52 -2.04
C ARG A 356 21.20 15.74 -3.10
N GLY A 357 20.83 16.44 -4.18
CA GLY A 357 21.70 16.69 -5.32
C GLY A 357 21.68 15.54 -6.33
N THR A 358 22.06 14.34 -5.94
CA THR A 358 22.00 13.10 -6.74
C THR A 358 21.15 12.06 -6.05
N VAL A 359 20.66 11.08 -6.80
CA VAL A 359 19.90 9.96 -6.22
C VAL A 359 20.84 8.86 -5.76
N ARG A 360 20.71 8.46 -4.48
CA ARG A 360 21.55 7.41 -3.88
C ARG A 360 20.71 6.46 -3.04
N GLU A 361 21.07 5.18 -3.02
CA GLU A 361 20.60 4.24 -2.01
C GLU A 361 21.31 4.55 -0.68
N SER A 362 20.55 4.51 0.43
CA SER A 362 20.95 5.20 1.66
C SER A 362 21.77 4.37 2.65
N ILE A 363 21.85 3.03 2.49
CA ILE A 363 22.45 2.13 3.48
C ILE A 363 23.72 1.45 2.95
N PHE A 364 23.62 0.82 1.79
CA PHE A 364 24.70 0.01 1.21
C PHE A 364 25.42 0.71 0.06
N GLY A 365 24.94 1.91 -0.36
CA GLY A 365 25.49 2.63 -1.51
C GLY A 365 25.28 1.90 -2.84
N LEU A 366 24.24 1.08 -2.94
CA LEU A 366 23.93 0.35 -4.16
C LEU A 366 23.65 1.31 -5.33
N PRO A 367 24.04 0.96 -6.56
CA PRO A 367 23.78 1.78 -7.72
C PRO A 367 22.28 1.91 -7.97
N VAL A 368 21.83 3.15 -8.18
CA VAL A 368 20.46 3.47 -8.55
C VAL A 368 20.37 3.56 -10.06
N PHE A 369 19.33 2.93 -10.63
CA PHE A 369 19.11 2.86 -12.07
C PHE A 369 17.82 3.62 -12.44
N HIS A 370 17.82 4.21 -13.63
CA HIS A 370 16.63 4.58 -14.34
C HIS A 370 16.51 3.67 -15.56
N ARG A 371 15.49 2.82 -15.56
CA ARG A 371 15.36 1.69 -16.50
C ARG A 371 16.58 0.75 -16.38
N ALA A 372 17.34 0.54 -17.48
CA ALA A 372 18.51 -0.33 -17.49
C ALA A 372 19.85 0.40 -17.24
N LYS A 373 19.85 1.74 -17.09
CA LYS A 373 21.07 2.54 -17.03
C LYS A 373 21.30 3.05 -15.61
N PRO A 374 22.52 2.89 -15.04
CA PRO A 374 22.87 3.48 -13.76
C PRO A 374 22.82 5.01 -13.86
N LEU A 375 22.32 5.64 -12.78
CA LEU A 375 22.20 7.10 -12.72
C LEU A 375 23.55 7.78 -12.47
N GLY A 376 24.46 7.12 -11.76
CA GLY A 376 25.73 7.70 -11.34
C GLY A 376 25.50 9.01 -10.56
N ASP A 377 26.29 10.04 -10.88
CA ASP A 377 26.20 11.37 -10.27
C ASP A 377 25.23 12.32 -10.99
N ARG A 378 24.27 11.78 -11.74
CA ARG A 378 23.27 12.61 -12.42
C ARG A 378 22.45 13.39 -11.38
N ALA A 379 22.38 14.71 -11.57
CA ALA A 379 21.61 15.57 -10.69
C ALA A 379 20.09 15.26 -10.75
N VAL A 380 19.42 15.34 -9.61
CA VAL A 380 17.99 15.03 -9.47
C VAL A 380 17.12 15.82 -10.45
N PHE A 381 17.41 17.12 -10.66
CA PHE A 381 16.62 17.96 -11.58
C PHE A 381 16.67 17.46 -13.05
N ASN A 382 17.72 16.74 -13.45
CA ASN A 382 17.81 16.13 -14.78
C ASN A 382 16.89 14.89 -14.93
N LEU A 383 16.29 14.44 -13.84
CA LEU A 383 15.32 13.35 -13.79
C LEU A 383 13.88 13.87 -13.74
N LEU A 384 13.68 15.17 -13.80
CA LEU A 384 12.38 15.80 -13.83
C LEU A 384 12.08 16.33 -15.23
N ARG A 385 10.81 16.27 -15.62
CA ARG A 385 10.29 16.84 -16.86
C ARG A 385 9.38 18.03 -16.54
N PRO A 386 9.36 19.08 -17.39
CA PRO A 386 8.55 20.27 -17.14
C PRO A 386 7.03 20.03 -17.09
N GLY A 387 6.55 19.03 -17.82
CA GLY A 387 5.11 18.71 -17.84
C GLY A 387 4.66 18.11 -16.51
N TYR A 388 3.69 18.77 -15.85
CA TYR A 388 3.19 18.32 -14.53
C TYR A 388 2.66 16.88 -14.56
N PHE A 389 1.90 16.52 -15.61
CA PHE A 389 1.35 15.17 -15.80
C PHE A 389 2.27 14.21 -16.58
N ALA A 390 3.48 14.66 -16.94
CA ALA A 390 4.42 13.81 -17.66
C ALA A 390 4.98 12.73 -16.72
N ARG A 391 5.22 11.53 -17.27
CA ARG A 391 5.97 10.49 -16.56
C ARG A 391 7.35 11.03 -16.18
N GLN A 392 7.65 11.03 -14.91
CA GLN A 392 8.88 11.57 -14.36
C GLN A 392 9.93 10.46 -14.23
N PRO A 393 11.10 10.56 -14.88
CA PRO A 393 12.18 9.58 -14.73
C PRO A 393 12.58 9.29 -13.29
N LEU A 394 12.45 10.27 -12.40
CA LEU A 394 12.73 10.11 -10.97
C LEU A 394 11.87 9.03 -10.32
N PHE A 395 10.60 8.90 -10.72
CA PHE A 395 9.68 7.92 -10.13
C PHE A 395 9.90 6.50 -10.64
N ASP A 396 10.64 6.32 -11.75
CA ASP A 396 11.10 5.00 -12.21
C ASP A 396 12.41 4.56 -11.55
N ALA A 397 13.09 5.48 -10.85
CA ALA A 397 14.41 5.23 -10.26
C ALA A 397 14.34 4.25 -9.09
N GLY A 398 15.31 3.35 -9.01
CA GLY A 398 15.47 2.39 -7.94
C GLY A 398 16.66 1.46 -8.20
N ILE A 399 16.93 0.57 -7.27
CA ILE A 399 17.96 -0.46 -7.48
C ILE A 399 17.45 -1.55 -8.43
N ARG A 400 18.38 -2.31 -9.01
CA ARG A 400 18.07 -3.52 -9.78
C ARG A 400 18.44 -4.75 -8.97
N ALA A 401 17.74 -5.85 -9.21
CA ALA A 401 18.05 -7.15 -8.66
C ALA A 401 18.02 -8.23 -9.75
N ASP A 402 18.56 -9.40 -9.47
CA ASP A 402 18.43 -10.59 -10.29
C ASP A 402 17.13 -11.38 -9.95
N SER A 403 16.93 -12.54 -10.57
CA SER A 403 15.76 -13.41 -10.33
C SER A 403 15.67 -13.93 -8.90
N GLU A 404 16.79 -14.00 -8.19
CA GLU A 404 16.88 -14.37 -6.78
C GLU A 404 16.65 -13.18 -5.83
N LEU A 405 16.28 -12.01 -6.38
CA LEU A 405 16.14 -10.75 -5.67
C LEU A 405 17.43 -10.21 -5.03
N ARG A 406 18.61 -10.65 -5.49
CA ARG A 406 19.89 -10.10 -5.02
C ARG A 406 20.17 -8.77 -5.74
N PRO A 407 20.43 -7.67 -4.99
CA PRO A 407 20.77 -6.39 -5.58
C PRO A 407 22.00 -6.47 -6.48
N LEU A 408 21.94 -5.79 -7.63
CA LEU A 408 23.03 -5.78 -8.62
C LEU A 408 23.95 -4.56 -8.43
N ASP A 409 25.24 -4.79 -8.61
CA ASP A 409 26.25 -3.75 -8.75
C ASP A 409 26.17 -3.07 -10.14
N ALA A 410 27.09 -2.14 -10.42
CA ALA A 410 27.14 -1.43 -11.70
C ALA A 410 27.49 -2.33 -12.89
N ASP A 411 28.16 -3.46 -12.66
CA ASP A 411 28.56 -4.43 -13.67
C ASP A 411 27.47 -5.49 -13.90
N GLY A 412 26.37 -5.43 -13.15
CA GLY A 412 25.25 -6.38 -13.26
C GLY A 412 25.46 -7.68 -12.49
N ARG A 413 26.40 -7.72 -11.55
CA ARG A 413 26.62 -8.86 -10.66
C ARG A 413 25.93 -8.60 -9.32
N ALA A 414 25.56 -9.68 -8.61
CA ALA A 414 25.05 -9.52 -7.24
C ALA A 414 26.05 -8.75 -6.37
N ALA A 415 25.64 -7.64 -5.78
CA ALA A 415 26.52 -6.78 -4.97
C ALA A 415 26.99 -7.49 -3.69
N TYR A 416 26.07 -8.20 -3.04
CA TYR A 416 26.32 -8.95 -1.80
C TYR A 416 25.72 -10.36 -1.90
N GLU A 417 26.38 -11.34 -1.26
CA GLU A 417 25.98 -12.74 -1.30
C GLU A 417 24.76 -13.06 -0.45
N ASN A 418 24.52 -12.25 0.60
CA ASN A 418 23.49 -12.48 1.60
C ASN A 418 22.49 -11.33 1.74
N LEU A 419 22.37 -10.47 0.70
CA LEU A 419 21.39 -9.40 0.65
C LEU A 419 20.33 -9.69 -0.41
N LEU A 420 19.06 -9.55 -0.02
CA LEU A 420 17.92 -9.57 -0.91
C LEU A 420 17.26 -8.18 -0.92
N ALA A 421 16.57 -7.83 -1.98
CA ALA A 421 15.82 -6.57 -2.08
C ALA A 421 14.36 -6.83 -2.40
N ALA A 422 13.47 -6.13 -1.72
CA ALA A 422 12.03 -6.30 -1.90
C ALA A 422 11.28 -4.96 -1.88
N GLY A 423 10.19 -4.93 -2.62
CA GLY A 423 9.28 -3.80 -2.63
C GLY A 423 9.74 -2.62 -3.46
N THR A 424 9.23 -1.47 -3.10
CA THR A 424 9.39 -0.26 -3.90
C THR A 424 10.79 0.33 -3.95
N ILE A 425 11.78 -0.23 -3.25
CA ILE A 425 13.19 0.09 -3.48
C ILE A 425 13.66 -0.34 -4.89
N LEU A 426 13.03 -1.37 -5.45
CA LEU A 426 13.28 -1.84 -6.80
C LEU A 426 12.78 -0.83 -7.83
N GLY A 427 13.61 -0.51 -8.82
CA GLY A 427 13.31 0.42 -9.89
C GLY A 427 12.62 -0.22 -11.10
N GLY A 428 12.53 0.56 -12.19
CA GLY A 428 12.06 0.11 -13.49
C GLY A 428 10.56 0.32 -13.73
N TYR A 429 9.84 0.95 -12.80
CA TYR A 429 8.42 1.27 -12.92
C TYR A 429 8.04 2.49 -12.09
N ASP A 430 6.92 3.13 -12.44
CA ASP A 430 6.30 4.21 -11.68
C ASP A 430 5.17 3.65 -10.81
N LEU A 431 5.28 3.85 -9.50
CA LEU A 431 4.35 3.30 -8.50
C LEU A 431 2.89 3.68 -8.76
N ALA A 432 2.66 4.92 -9.19
CA ALA A 432 1.32 5.47 -9.37
C ALA A 432 0.80 5.20 -10.79
N LEU A 433 1.63 5.44 -11.81
CA LEU A 433 1.20 5.39 -13.20
C LEU A 433 1.09 3.96 -13.75
N ASP A 434 1.88 3.01 -13.24
CA ASP A 434 1.84 1.64 -13.73
C ASP A 434 0.87 0.75 -12.93
N GLY A 435 0.32 1.25 -11.81
CA GLY A 435 -0.70 0.56 -11.03
C GLY A 435 -0.24 -0.81 -10.49
N THR A 436 1.02 -0.94 -10.10
CA THR A 436 1.62 -2.21 -9.68
C THR A 436 2.39 -2.13 -8.36
N GLY A 437 2.47 -0.94 -7.74
CA GLY A 437 3.29 -0.73 -6.55
C GLY A 437 3.05 -1.72 -5.43
N PRO A 438 1.82 -1.82 -4.88
CA PRO A 438 1.50 -2.78 -3.83
C PRO A 438 1.68 -4.24 -4.25
N GLY A 439 1.44 -4.55 -5.52
CA GLY A 439 1.67 -5.88 -6.07
C GLY A 439 3.16 -6.25 -6.10
N VAL A 440 4.03 -5.30 -6.45
CA VAL A 440 5.48 -5.48 -6.33
C VAL A 440 5.89 -5.67 -4.88
N ASP A 441 5.35 -4.86 -3.96
CA ASP A 441 5.63 -5.00 -2.53
C ASP A 441 5.25 -6.40 -2.02
N LEU A 442 4.06 -6.88 -2.37
CA LEU A 442 3.55 -8.17 -1.95
C LEU A 442 4.38 -9.32 -2.50
N LEU A 443 4.54 -9.37 -3.83
CA LEU A 443 5.18 -10.49 -4.51
C LEU A 443 6.67 -10.59 -4.17
N THR A 444 7.39 -9.47 -4.24
CA THR A 444 8.82 -9.47 -3.94
C THR A 444 9.09 -9.63 -2.44
N GLY A 445 8.22 -9.12 -1.57
CA GLY A 445 8.30 -9.35 -0.13
C GLY A 445 8.14 -10.81 0.22
N PHE A 446 7.10 -11.46 -0.31
CA PHE A 446 6.86 -12.89 -0.10
C PHE A 446 8.04 -13.74 -0.61
N THR A 447 8.50 -13.51 -1.86
CA THR A 447 9.61 -14.24 -2.47
C THR A 447 10.92 -14.00 -1.71
N ALA A 448 11.21 -12.76 -1.28
CA ALA A 448 12.40 -12.47 -0.49
C ALA A 448 12.37 -13.17 0.87
N GLY A 449 11.19 -13.28 1.49
CA GLY A 449 11.02 -14.06 2.73
C GLY A 449 11.29 -15.54 2.54
N GLU A 450 10.87 -16.14 1.43
CA GLU A 450 11.18 -17.52 1.07
C GLU A 450 12.69 -17.73 0.84
N HIS A 451 13.31 -16.88 0.02
CA HIS A 451 14.73 -16.98 -0.28
C HIS A 451 15.61 -16.69 0.94
N ALA A 452 15.18 -15.79 1.83
CA ALA A 452 15.90 -15.56 3.07
C ALA A 452 15.82 -16.75 4.04
N ALA A 453 14.76 -17.53 3.97
CA ALA A 453 14.59 -18.73 4.80
C ALA A 453 15.25 -19.97 4.20
N ALA A 454 15.46 -20.02 2.89
CA ALA A 454 16.21 -21.12 2.25
C ALA A 454 17.68 -21.06 2.68
N THR A 455 18.17 -22.14 3.24
CA THR A 455 19.56 -22.28 3.70
C THR A 455 20.49 -22.69 2.60
#